data_dd018984b469d8bb4bcf029f02d60024
#
_entry.id   dd018984b469d8bb4bcf029f02d60024
#
_cell.length_a   1.000
_cell.length_b   1.000
_cell.length_c   1.000
_cell.angle_alpha   90.00
_cell.angle_beta   90.00
_cell.angle_gamma   90.00
#
_symmetry.space_group_name_H-M   'P 1'
#
loop_
_entity.id
_entity.type
_entity.pdbx_description
1 polymer ?
#
loop_
_entity_poly.entity_id
_entity_poly.type
_entity_poly.pdbx_seq_one_letter_code
_entity_poly.pdbx_strand_id
1 'polypeptide(L)'
;TDLTSLICNTNQLTILDVSANISLTVLGCVSNQLNSLDVSTNTNLTSLYCSANQLTSLDLSNNTALTELISNANQLTSLDISANTALTQLYCNANQLTSLDVSTNTDLTFLDCQVNQLTSLIVITNTALTQLYCHNNQLTSLNVSANTALLDLGCNDNQLTSLDVSANTNLIQLWCKGNQLINLDVSANTALTNLNCEQNQLTSLDVRNGNNTAFTNFTTTN
;
A
#
# COMPACT_ATOMS: atom_id res chain seq x y z
N THR A 1 -27.45 1.21 -19.52
CA THR A 1 -27.92 2.33 -18.69
C THR A 1 -26.85 3.41 -18.63
N ASP A 2 -27.26 4.68 -18.55
CA ASP A 2 -26.34 5.83 -18.60
C ASP A 2 -25.74 6.16 -17.22
N LEU A 3 -25.88 5.25 -16.24
CA LEU A 3 -25.34 5.44 -14.90
C LEU A 3 -23.81 5.37 -14.94
N THR A 4 -23.14 6.47 -14.61
CA THR A 4 -21.67 6.56 -14.60
C THR A 4 -21.06 6.44 -13.20
N SER A 5 -21.83 6.73 -12.15
CA SER A 5 -21.39 6.62 -10.75
C SER A 5 -22.47 5.97 -9.89
N LEU A 6 -22.09 4.93 -9.16
CA LEU A 6 -22.94 4.28 -8.17
C LEU A 6 -22.20 4.24 -6.83
N ILE A 7 -22.78 4.85 -5.82
CA ILE A 7 -22.27 4.80 -4.43
C ILE A 7 -23.36 4.23 -3.54
N CYS A 8 -23.14 3.01 -3.05
CA CYS A 8 -24.07 2.28 -2.17
C CYS A 8 -23.38 1.84 -0.86
N ASN A 9 -22.44 2.66 -0.38
CA ASN A 9 -21.67 2.40 0.83
C ASN A 9 -22.56 2.29 2.07
N THR A 10 -22.07 1.55 3.08
CA THR A 10 -22.65 1.46 4.42
C THR A 10 -24.11 1.00 4.37
N ASN A 11 -24.32 -0.16 3.75
CA ASN A 11 -25.58 -0.88 3.67
C ASN A 11 -25.40 -2.32 4.18
N GLN A 12 -26.37 -3.17 3.92
CA GLN A 12 -26.36 -4.58 4.29
C GLN A 12 -26.43 -5.49 3.04
N LEU A 13 -25.85 -5.01 1.93
CA LEU A 13 -25.89 -5.73 0.65
C LEU A 13 -25.07 -7.03 0.77
N THR A 14 -25.69 -8.14 0.44
CA THR A 14 -25.03 -9.44 0.30
C THR A 14 -24.76 -9.78 -1.17
N ILE A 15 -25.48 -9.13 -2.09
CA ILE A 15 -25.32 -9.24 -3.54
C ILE A 15 -25.42 -7.84 -4.15
N LEU A 16 -24.60 -7.57 -5.15
CA LEU A 16 -24.66 -6.36 -5.95
C LEU A 16 -24.44 -6.73 -7.42
N ASP A 17 -25.49 -6.59 -8.23
CA ASP A 17 -25.41 -6.80 -9.68
C ASP A 17 -25.30 -5.45 -10.39
N VAL A 18 -24.17 -5.24 -11.04
CA VAL A 18 -23.86 -4.04 -11.85
C VAL A 18 -23.65 -4.38 -13.32
N SER A 19 -23.96 -5.61 -13.75
CA SER A 19 -23.67 -6.13 -15.08
C SER A 19 -24.32 -5.33 -16.20
N ALA A 20 -25.49 -4.70 -15.95
CA ALA A 20 -26.18 -3.84 -16.90
C ALA A 20 -25.66 -2.38 -16.90
N ASN A 21 -24.80 -2.00 -15.97
CA ASN A 21 -24.33 -0.63 -15.80
C ASN A 21 -22.97 -0.42 -16.48
N ILE A 22 -22.87 -0.71 -17.76
CA ILE A 22 -21.62 -0.74 -18.54
C ILE A 22 -20.93 0.63 -18.66
N SER A 23 -21.64 1.72 -18.37
CA SER A 23 -21.09 3.09 -18.38
C SER A 23 -20.47 3.52 -17.05
N LEU A 24 -20.42 2.64 -16.03
CA LEU A 24 -19.87 2.99 -14.74
C LEU A 24 -18.37 3.31 -14.84
N THR A 25 -18.02 4.48 -14.32
CA THR A 25 -16.64 4.93 -14.12
C THR A 25 -16.25 4.90 -12.64
N VAL A 26 -17.24 5.03 -11.73
CA VAL A 26 -17.04 4.98 -10.27
C VAL A 26 -18.03 4.01 -9.66
N LEU A 27 -17.53 3.04 -8.89
CA LEU A 27 -18.33 2.14 -8.08
C LEU A 27 -17.85 2.18 -6.62
N GLY A 28 -18.75 2.55 -5.69
CA GLY A 28 -18.53 2.51 -4.25
C GLY A 28 -19.54 1.58 -3.57
N CYS A 29 -19.06 0.48 -2.98
CA CYS A 29 -19.87 -0.46 -2.20
C CYS A 29 -19.24 -0.77 -0.83
N VAL A 30 -18.51 0.19 -0.28
CA VAL A 30 -17.79 0.10 0.99
C VAL A 30 -18.74 -0.24 2.15
N SER A 31 -18.26 -1.04 3.12
CA SER A 31 -19.00 -1.41 4.32
C SER A 31 -20.37 -2.03 3.99
N ASN A 32 -20.32 -3.17 3.34
CA ASN A 32 -21.45 -4.05 3.06
C ASN A 32 -21.13 -5.49 3.52
N GLN A 33 -21.85 -6.48 3.03
CA GLN A 33 -21.69 -7.90 3.35
C GLN A 33 -21.44 -8.74 2.09
N LEU A 34 -20.82 -8.12 1.07
CA LEU A 34 -20.55 -8.79 -0.21
C LEU A 34 -19.49 -9.87 -0.03
N ASN A 35 -19.80 -11.10 -0.44
CA ASN A 35 -18.82 -12.19 -0.51
C ASN A 35 -18.21 -12.36 -1.91
N SER A 36 -18.83 -11.76 -2.93
CA SER A 36 -18.36 -11.68 -4.30
C SER A 36 -18.78 -10.36 -4.94
N LEU A 37 -18.03 -9.90 -5.93
CA LEU A 37 -18.32 -8.72 -6.73
C LEU A 37 -17.84 -8.97 -8.15
N ASP A 38 -18.75 -8.98 -9.10
CA ASP A 38 -18.45 -9.09 -10.54
C ASP A 38 -18.52 -7.71 -11.19
N VAL A 39 -17.37 -7.24 -11.67
CA VAL A 39 -17.20 -5.97 -12.38
C VAL A 39 -16.69 -6.17 -13.81
N SER A 40 -16.75 -7.41 -14.31
CA SER A 40 -16.17 -7.80 -15.60
C SER A 40 -16.75 -7.05 -16.81
N THR A 41 -18.01 -6.58 -16.72
CA THR A 41 -18.67 -5.79 -17.76
C THR A 41 -18.45 -4.28 -17.60
N ASN A 42 -17.97 -3.83 -16.45
CA ASN A 42 -17.78 -2.42 -16.13
C ASN A 42 -16.37 -1.94 -16.55
N THR A 43 -16.04 -2.12 -17.81
CA THR A 43 -14.68 -1.91 -18.35
C THR A 43 -14.22 -0.45 -18.33
N ASN A 44 -15.15 0.49 -18.10
CA ASN A 44 -14.85 1.93 -17.97
C ASN A 44 -14.55 2.39 -16.55
N LEU A 45 -14.51 1.46 -15.55
CA LEU A 45 -14.21 1.82 -14.18
C LEU A 45 -12.82 2.44 -14.06
N THR A 46 -12.77 3.64 -13.52
CA THR A 46 -11.55 4.34 -13.12
C THR A 46 -11.32 4.28 -11.61
N SER A 47 -12.41 4.17 -10.82
CA SER A 47 -12.35 4.08 -9.37
C SER A 47 -13.27 2.97 -8.85
N LEU A 48 -12.70 2.06 -8.07
CA LEU A 48 -13.43 0.98 -7.41
C LEU A 48 -13.17 1.01 -5.90
N TYR A 49 -14.23 1.21 -5.12
CA TYR A 49 -14.22 1.24 -3.65
C TYR A 49 -15.07 0.10 -3.11
N CYS A 50 -14.43 -1.01 -2.74
CA CYS A 50 -15.09 -2.23 -2.25
C CYS A 50 -14.58 -2.67 -0.86
N SER A 51 -13.97 -1.75 -0.12
CA SER A 51 -13.45 -2.05 1.22
C SER A 51 -14.52 -2.45 2.24
N ALA A 52 -14.08 -3.10 3.34
CA ALA A 52 -14.93 -3.53 4.42
C ALA A 52 -16.13 -4.38 3.92
N ASN A 53 -15.81 -5.46 3.23
CA ASN A 53 -16.71 -6.51 2.77
C ASN A 53 -16.16 -7.90 3.17
N GLN A 54 -16.64 -8.95 2.55
CA GLN A 54 -16.23 -10.35 2.81
C GLN A 54 -15.66 -11.01 1.53
N LEU A 55 -15.08 -10.20 0.63
CA LEU A 55 -14.57 -10.67 -0.65
C LEU A 55 -13.37 -11.61 -0.43
N THR A 56 -13.41 -12.79 -1.01
CA THR A 56 -12.31 -13.76 -1.00
C THR A 56 -11.47 -13.73 -2.27
N SER A 57 -12.04 -13.18 -3.34
CA SER A 57 -11.39 -12.94 -4.64
C SER A 57 -11.97 -11.70 -5.31
N LEU A 58 -11.20 -11.10 -6.23
CA LEU A 58 -11.62 -9.95 -7.03
C LEU A 58 -10.91 -10.04 -8.38
N ASP A 59 -11.68 -10.24 -9.45
CA ASP A 59 -11.17 -10.26 -10.82
C ASP A 59 -11.29 -8.85 -11.43
N LEU A 60 -10.14 -8.26 -11.79
CA LEU A 60 -10.02 -6.93 -12.37
C LEU A 60 -9.42 -6.96 -13.78
N SER A 61 -9.32 -8.13 -14.38
CA SER A 61 -8.65 -8.32 -15.67
C SER A 61 -9.24 -7.48 -16.81
N ASN A 62 -10.53 -7.15 -16.72
CA ASN A 62 -11.23 -6.32 -17.70
C ASN A 62 -11.26 -4.81 -17.34
N ASN A 63 -10.88 -4.44 -16.12
CA ASN A 63 -11.00 -3.06 -15.63
C ASN A 63 -9.68 -2.29 -15.84
N THR A 64 -9.17 -2.29 -17.07
CA THR A 64 -7.84 -1.77 -17.41
C THR A 64 -7.71 -0.24 -17.27
N ALA A 65 -8.84 0.48 -17.13
CA ALA A 65 -8.88 1.92 -16.91
C ALA A 65 -8.77 2.33 -15.44
N LEU A 66 -8.65 1.36 -14.49
CA LEU A 66 -8.57 1.67 -13.06
C LEU A 66 -7.33 2.50 -12.74
N THR A 67 -7.56 3.65 -12.11
CA THR A 67 -6.53 4.52 -11.55
C THR A 67 -6.50 4.47 -10.02
N GLU A 68 -7.62 4.09 -9.39
CA GLU A 68 -7.74 3.97 -7.95
C GLU A 68 -8.50 2.70 -7.56
N LEU A 69 -7.88 1.89 -6.70
CA LEU A 69 -8.48 0.69 -6.11
C LEU A 69 -8.41 0.75 -4.59
N ILE A 70 -9.58 0.71 -3.92
CA ILE A 70 -9.70 0.61 -2.47
C ILE A 70 -10.43 -0.70 -2.13
N SER A 71 -9.65 -1.75 -1.83
CA SER A 71 -10.11 -3.12 -1.55
C SER A 71 -9.74 -3.62 -0.15
N ASN A 72 -9.32 -2.70 0.72
CA ASN A 72 -8.88 -3.01 2.09
C ASN A 72 -10.01 -3.62 2.95
N ALA A 73 -9.61 -4.29 4.05
CA ALA A 73 -10.53 -4.93 4.99
C ALA A 73 -11.49 -5.91 4.28
N ASN A 74 -10.94 -6.89 3.60
CA ASN A 74 -11.60 -8.03 2.97
C ASN A 74 -10.91 -9.34 3.39
N GLN A 75 -11.14 -10.41 2.66
CA GLN A 75 -10.56 -11.73 2.89
C GLN A 75 -9.75 -12.23 1.67
N LEU A 76 -9.20 -11.28 0.88
CA LEU A 76 -8.46 -11.61 -0.33
C LEU A 76 -7.19 -12.37 0.01
N THR A 77 -7.00 -13.54 -0.60
CA THR A 77 -5.76 -14.33 -0.49
C THR A 77 -4.78 -14.07 -1.61
N SER A 78 -5.26 -13.50 -2.71
CA SER A 78 -4.50 -13.03 -3.87
C SER A 78 -5.16 -11.81 -4.49
N LEU A 79 -4.39 -10.98 -5.18
CA LEU A 79 -4.89 -9.84 -5.93
C LEU A 79 -4.00 -9.68 -7.18
N ASP A 80 -4.58 -9.96 -8.35
CA ASP A 80 -3.91 -9.74 -9.64
C ASP A 80 -4.34 -8.38 -10.19
N ILE A 81 -3.37 -7.50 -10.32
CA ILE A 81 -3.52 -6.13 -10.85
C ILE A 81 -2.64 -5.89 -12.09
N SER A 82 -2.14 -6.96 -12.68
CA SER A 82 -1.22 -6.89 -13.82
C SER A 82 -1.84 -6.21 -15.05
N ALA A 83 -3.16 -6.31 -15.21
CA ALA A 83 -3.90 -5.62 -16.27
C ALA A 83 -4.20 -4.15 -15.98
N ASN A 84 -4.11 -3.73 -14.71
CA ASN A 84 -4.51 -2.40 -14.25
C ASN A 84 -3.31 -1.43 -14.24
N THR A 85 -2.64 -1.29 -15.38
CA THR A 85 -1.37 -0.56 -15.49
C THR A 85 -1.48 0.95 -15.24
N ALA A 86 -2.70 1.51 -15.29
CA ALA A 86 -2.99 2.91 -15.00
C ALA A 86 -3.16 3.23 -13.50
N LEU A 87 -3.02 2.22 -12.59
CA LEU A 87 -3.18 2.44 -11.15
C LEU A 87 -2.15 3.43 -10.61
N THR A 88 -2.66 4.48 -9.97
CA THR A 88 -1.88 5.48 -9.23
C THR A 88 -2.03 5.32 -7.71
N GLN A 89 -3.15 4.73 -7.24
CA GLN A 89 -3.43 4.51 -5.83
C GLN A 89 -3.97 3.10 -5.60
N LEU A 90 -3.31 2.35 -4.72
CA LEU A 90 -3.71 1.01 -4.32
C LEU A 90 -3.78 0.90 -2.80
N TYR A 91 -4.99 0.60 -2.29
CA TYR A 91 -5.27 0.26 -0.90
C TYR A 91 -5.74 -1.20 -0.86
N CYS A 92 -4.88 -2.12 -0.46
CA CYS A 92 -5.19 -3.54 -0.30
C CYS A 92 -4.85 -4.05 1.11
N ASN A 93 -4.73 -3.13 2.06
CA ASN A 93 -4.41 -3.44 3.45
C ASN A 93 -5.51 -4.25 4.16
N ALA A 94 -5.16 -4.90 5.26
CA ALA A 94 -6.07 -5.73 6.06
C ALA A 94 -6.78 -6.79 5.19
N ASN A 95 -5.99 -7.62 4.53
CA ASN A 95 -6.38 -8.79 3.76
C ASN A 95 -5.54 -10.01 4.19
N GLN A 96 -5.51 -11.07 3.39
CA GLN A 96 -4.75 -12.30 3.65
C GLN A 96 -3.74 -12.59 2.52
N LEU A 97 -3.24 -11.51 1.88
CA LEU A 97 -2.32 -11.64 0.74
C LEU A 97 -0.98 -12.23 1.19
N THR A 98 -0.55 -13.28 0.51
CA THR A 98 0.77 -13.90 0.73
C THR A 98 1.82 -13.39 -0.25
N SER A 99 1.38 -12.81 -1.37
CA SER A 99 2.20 -12.15 -2.38
C SER A 99 1.43 -10.99 -3.01
N LEU A 100 2.15 -10.00 -3.52
CA LEU A 100 1.61 -8.88 -4.28
C LEU A 100 2.64 -8.47 -5.32
N ASP A 101 2.27 -8.55 -6.60
CA ASP A 101 3.09 -8.07 -7.70
C ASP A 101 2.54 -6.73 -8.19
N VAL A 102 3.36 -5.69 -8.05
CA VAL A 102 3.08 -4.31 -8.50
C VAL A 102 4.01 -3.89 -9.65
N SER A 103 4.73 -4.83 -10.24
CA SER A 103 5.79 -4.52 -11.22
C SER A 103 5.29 -3.83 -12.50
N THR A 104 4.03 -4.07 -12.89
CA THR A 104 3.40 -3.45 -14.06
C THR A 104 2.72 -2.11 -13.74
N ASN A 105 2.51 -1.80 -12.47
CA ASN A 105 1.80 -0.59 -12.02
C ASN A 105 2.81 0.55 -11.76
N THR A 106 3.55 0.93 -12.78
CA THR A 106 4.71 1.85 -12.66
C THR A 106 4.32 3.26 -12.24
N ASP A 107 3.05 3.66 -12.45
CA ASP A 107 2.52 4.97 -12.11
C ASP A 107 2.00 5.08 -10.66
N LEU A 108 2.16 4.01 -9.85
CA LEU A 108 1.76 4.04 -8.44
C LEU A 108 2.52 5.14 -7.68
N THR A 109 1.74 6.05 -7.10
CA THR A 109 2.21 7.10 -6.18
C THR A 109 1.93 6.76 -4.73
N PHE A 110 0.91 5.92 -4.49
CA PHE A 110 0.49 5.47 -3.16
C PHE A 110 0.26 3.96 -3.15
N LEU A 111 0.90 3.26 -2.20
CA LEU A 111 0.70 1.84 -1.95
C LEU A 111 0.49 1.58 -0.46
N ASP A 112 -0.68 1.08 -0.09
CA ASP A 112 -0.97 0.56 1.25
C ASP A 112 -1.31 -0.94 1.17
N CYS A 113 -0.34 -1.78 1.57
CA CYS A 113 -0.47 -3.23 1.65
C CYS A 113 -0.21 -3.76 3.08
N GLN A 114 -0.35 -2.89 4.09
CA GLN A 114 -0.18 -3.24 5.50
C GLN A 114 -1.17 -4.32 5.95
N VAL A 115 -0.85 -4.99 7.07
CA VAL A 115 -1.72 -6.02 7.68
C VAL A 115 -2.11 -7.09 6.65
N ASN A 116 -1.10 -7.78 6.14
CA ASN A 116 -1.19 -8.92 5.23
C ASN A 116 -0.21 -10.02 5.66
N GLN A 117 0.08 -10.97 4.80
CA GLN A 117 1.01 -12.09 5.07
C GLN A 117 2.17 -12.09 4.06
N LEU A 118 2.55 -10.90 3.55
CA LEU A 118 3.59 -10.77 2.52
C LEU A 118 4.96 -11.17 3.08
N THR A 119 5.63 -12.09 2.41
CA THR A 119 7.01 -12.49 2.75
C THR A 119 8.06 -11.73 1.94
N SER A 120 7.65 -11.13 0.83
CA SER A 120 8.45 -10.27 -0.03
C SER A 120 7.59 -9.18 -0.66
N LEU A 121 8.21 -8.04 -0.97
CA LEU A 121 7.58 -6.93 -1.71
C LEU A 121 8.64 -6.29 -2.60
N ILE A 122 8.40 -6.27 -3.91
CA ILE A 122 9.31 -5.69 -4.89
C ILE A 122 8.66 -4.43 -5.45
N VAL A 123 9.28 -3.27 -5.17
CA VAL A 123 8.77 -1.94 -5.56
C VAL A 123 9.77 -1.16 -6.45
N ILE A 124 10.80 -1.82 -6.94
CA ILE A 124 11.89 -1.15 -7.68
C ILE A 124 11.42 -0.50 -8.99
N THR A 125 10.32 -0.97 -9.58
CA THR A 125 9.73 -0.40 -10.80
C THR A 125 8.80 0.77 -10.52
N ASN A 126 8.31 0.91 -9.28
CA ASN A 126 7.34 1.91 -8.87
C ASN A 126 8.04 3.22 -8.44
N THR A 127 8.80 3.82 -9.36
CA THR A 127 9.67 4.95 -9.06
C THR A 127 8.91 6.24 -8.71
N ALA A 128 7.61 6.29 -9.01
CA ALA A 128 6.73 7.41 -8.68
C ALA A 128 6.17 7.37 -7.24
N LEU A 129 6.44 6.28 -6.47
CA LEU A 129 5.92 6.15 -5.10
C LEU A 129 6.37 7.29 -4.21
N THR A 130 5.39 7.98 -3.63
CA THR A 130 5.58 9.01 -2.59
C THR A 130 5.23 8.48 -1.21
N GLN A 131 4.35 7.50 -1.11
CA GLN A 131 3.93 6.88 0.15
C GLN A 131 3.87 5.36 0.00
N LEU A 132 4.55 4.65 0.91
CA LEU A 132 4.58 3.20 0.98
C LEU A 132 4.29 2.74 2.41
N TYR A 133 3.19 2.02 2.62
CA TYR A 133 2.82 1.40 3.87
C TYR A 133 2.74 -0.11 3.70
N CYS A 134 3.73 -0.82 4.26
CA CYS A 134 3.85 -2.28 4.20
C CYS A 134 4.02 -2.92 5.59
N HIS A 135 3.65 -2.20 6.65
CA HIS A 135 3.80 -2.67 8.03
C HIS A 135 2.86 -3.84 8.35
N ASN A 136 3.16 -4.56 9.46
CA ASN A 136 2.42 -5.76 9.84
C ASN A 136 2.37 -6.80 8.70
N ASN A 137 3.54 -7.22 8.23
CA ASN A 137 3.75 -8.27 7.26
C ASN A 137 4.88 -9.21 7.74
N GLN A 138 5.44 -10.02 6.87
CA GLN A 138 6.51 -10.97 7.17
C GLN A 138 7.76 -10.70 6.30
N LEU A 139 7.99 -9.44 5.92
CA LEU A 139 9.08 -9.05 5.04
C LEU A 139 10.43 -9.24 5.74
N THR A 140 11.34 -9.97 5.09
CA THR A 140 12.71 -10.16 5.56
C THR A 140 13.69 -9.17 4.95
N SER A 141 13.33 -8.54 3.84
CA SER A 141 14.07 -7.48 3.15
C SER A 141 13.11 -6.52 2.48
N LEU A 142 13.55 -5.28 2.27
CA LEU A 142 12.83 -4.26 1.52
C LEU A 142 13.86 -3.37 0.79
N ASN A 143 13.77 -3.32 -0.54
CA ASN A 143 14.63 -2.47 -1.34
C ASN A 143 13.83 -1.28 -1.88
N VAL A 144 14.12 -0.09 -1.38
CA VAL A 144 13.49 1.19 -1.78
C VAL A 144 14.45 2.11 -2.53
N SER A 145 15.59 1.61 -2.98
CA SER A 145 16.66 2.44 -3.60
C SER A 145 16.21 3.15 -4.88
N ALA A 146 15.23 2.61 -5.61
CA ALA A 146 14.68 3.26 -6.80
C ALA A 146 13.53 4.25 -6.49
N ASN A 147 12.97 4.21 -5.30
CA ASN A 147 11.80 5.00 -4.91
C ASN A 147 12.24 6.36 -4.33
N THR A 148 13.01 7.13 -5.09
CA THR A 148 13.63 8.38 -4.63
C THR A 148 12.65 9.51 -4.34
N ALA A 149 11.38 9.35 -4.77
CA ALA A 149 10.29 10.29 -4.51
C ALA A 149 9.60 10.04 -3.15
N LEU A 150 9.97 8.99 -2.40
CA LEU A 150 9.31 8.66 -1.13
C LEU A 150 9.44 9.80 -0.11
N LEU A 151 8.26 10.15 0.42
CA LEU A 151 8.08 11.09 1.54
C LEU A 151 7.78 10.32 2.83
N ASP A 152 6.95 9.26 2.73
CA ASP A 152 6.50 8.47 3.86
C ASP A 152 6.79 6.98 3.63
N LEU A 153 7.50 6.35 4.57
CA LEU A 153 7.77 4.92 4.57
C LEU A 153 7.36 4.31 5.91
N GLY A 154 6.34 3.44 5.88
CA GLY A 154 5.89 2.63 7.01
C GLY A 154 6.19 1.15 6.76
N CYS A 155 7.22 0.62 7.43
CA CYS A 155 7.61 -0.79 7.35
C CYS A 155 7.71 -1.47 8.73
N ASN A 156 6.97 -0.93 9.73
CA ASN A 156 6.93 -1.47 11.09
C ASN A 156 6.50 -2.93 11.12
N ASP A 157 6.84 -3.62 12.21
CA ASP A 157 6.32 -4.95 12.51
C ASP A 157 6.48 -5.91 11.32
N ASN A 158 7.75 -6.07 10.91
CA ASN A 158 8.24 -6.99 9.91
C ASN A 158 9.45 -7.79 10.46
N GLN A 159 10.23 -8.41 9.60
CA GLN A 159 11.41 -9.21 9.96
C GLN A 159 12.69 -8.65 9.29
N LEU A 160 12.72 -7.34 9.03
CA LEU A 160 13.84 -6.70 8.33
C LEU A 160 15.10 -6.75 9.19
N THR A 161 16.20 -7.29 8.63
CA THR A 161 17.52 -7.32 9.29
C THR A 161 18.40 -6.13 8.89
N SER A 162 18.05 -5.47 7.78
CA SER A 162 18.69 -4.23 7.30
C SER A 162 17.67 -3.37 6.56
N LEU A 163 17.90 -2.07 6.54
CA LEU A 163 17.11 -1.12 5.76
C LEU A 163 18.05 -0.01 5.29
N ASP A 164 18.18 0.12 3.97
CA ASP A 164 18.94 1.20 3.35
C ASP A 164 17.96 2.23 2.78
N VAL A 165 17.99 3.45 3.32
CA VAL A 165 17.18 4.60 2.91
C VAL A 165 18.04 5.74 2.35
N SER A 166 19.31 5.48 2.07
CA SER A 166 20.27 6.51 1.62
C SER A 166 19.87 7.21 0.33
N ALA A 167 19.14 6.50 -0.57
CA ALA A 167 18.61 7.07 -1.81
C ALA A 167 17.32 7.90 -1.61
N ASN A 168 16.64 7.75 -0.48
CA ASN A 168 15.34 8.35 -0.22
C ASN A 168 15.50 9.69 0.52
N THR A 169 16.24 10.61 -0.07
CA THR A 169 16.65 11.88 0.57
C THR A 169 15.48 12.82 0.88
N ASN A 170 14.31 12.59 0.27
CA ASN A 170 13.08 13.34 0.48
C ASN A 170 12.21 12.81 1.62
N LEU A 171 12.61 11.70 2.29
CA LEU A 171 11.81 11.13 3.39
C LEU A 171 11.58 12.16 4.50
N ILE A 172 10.29 12.33 4.83
CA ILE A 172 9.81 13.16 5.93
C ILE A 172 9.49 12.27 7.13
N GLN A 173 8.93 11.07 6.87
CA GLN A 173 8.51 10.14 7.90
C GLN A 173 9.06 8.74 7.62
N LEU A 174 9.70 8.15 8.63
CA LEU A 174 10.18 6.76 8.61
C LEU A 174 9.71 6.03 9.86
N TRP A 175 8.87 5.03 9.66
CA TRP A 175 8.41 4.10 10.69
C TRP A 175 8.95 2.70 10.39
N CYS A 176 9.97 2.27 11.14
CA CYS A 176 10.61 0.96 11.02
C CYS A 176 10.65 0.19 12.36
N LYS A 177 9.79 0.57 13.31
CA LYS A 177 9.62 -0.10 14.61
C LYS A 177 9.36 -1.60 14.44
N GLY A 178 9.75 -2.42 15.44
CA GLY A 178 9.38 -3.84 15.47
C GLY A 178 10.00 -4.65 14.34
N ASN A 179 11.29 -4.47 14.09
CA ASN A 179 12.09 -5.22 13.14
C ASN A 179 13.32 -5.85 13.81
N GLN A 180 14.28 -6.30 13.03
CA GLN A 180 15.53 -6.93 13.50
C GLN A 180 16.76 -6.13 13.05
N LEU A 181 16.61 -4.82 12.89
CA LEU A 181 17.69 -3.95 12.42
C LEU A 181 18.81 -3.88 13.45
N ILE A 182 20.05 -4.11 13.01
CA ILE A 182 21.26 -3.99 13.83
C ILE A 182 21.87 -2.59 13.71
N ASN A 183 21.76 -2.00 12.52
CA ASN A 183 22.25 -0.66 12.22
C ASN A 183 21.18 0.11 11.43
N LEU A 184 21.09 1.40 11.66
CA LEU A 184 20.27 2.30 10.85
C LEU A 184 21.04 3.60 10.62
N ASP A 185 21.19 3.98 9.36
CA ASP A 185 21.79 5.24 8.95
C ASP A 185 20.74 6.09 8.23
N VAL A 186 20.39 7.24 8.78
CA VAL A 186 19.49 8.23 8.20
C VAL A 186 20.21 9.55 7.92
N SER A 187 21.57 9.53 7.86
CA SER A 187 22.37 10.72 7.64
C SER A 187 22.11 11.42 6.29
N ALA A 188 21.65 10.64 5.28
CA ALA A 188 21.28 11.18 3.97
C ALA A 188 19.86 11.78 3.93
N ASN A 189 19.00 11.46 4.91
CA ASN A 189 17.58 11.85 4.89
C ASN A 189 17.38 13.23 5.53
N THR A 190 17.83 14.26 4.83
CA THR A 190 17.89 15.64 5.36
C THR A 190 16.52 16.28 5.59
N ALA A 191 15.45 15.73 4.99
CA ALA A 191 14.07 16.18 5.19
C ALA A 191 13.34 15.47 6.34
N LEU A 192 13.99 14.47 6.98
CA LEU A 192 13.34 13.61 7.97
C LEU A 192 12.98 14.38 9.24
N THR A 193 11.68 14.34 9.61
CA THR A 193 11.14 14.99 10.82
C THR A 193 10.55 13.99 11.81
N ASN A 194 10.15 12.81 11.35
CA ASN A 194 9.58 11.77 12.18
C ASN A 194 10.33 10.45 11.96
N LEU A 195 10.94 9.94 13.03
CA LEU A 195 11.62 8.64 13.03
C LEU A 195 11.10 7.79 14.20
N ASN A 196 10.57 6.62 13.89
CA ASN A 196 10.30 5.59 14.88
C ASN A 196 11.07 4.31 14.51
N CYS A 197 12.11 4.00 15.26
CA CYS A 197 12.92 2.79 15.12
C CYS A 197 12.96 1.96 16.42
N GLU A 198 11.94 2.09 17.26
CA GLU A 198 11.77 1.30 18.49
C GLU A 198 11.75 -0.21 18.20
N GLN A 199 12.00 -1.02 19.25
CA GLN A 199 11.85 -2.48 19.17
C GLN A 199 12.63 -3.09 18.00
N ASN A 200 13.89 -2.70 17.86
CA ASN A 200 14.90 -3.25 16.97
C ASN A 200 16.09 -3.82 17.80
N GLN A 201 17.17 -4.20 17.14
CA GLN A 201 18.40 -4.71 17.75
C GLN A 201 19.57 -3.74 17.52
N LEU A 202 19.28 -2.43 17.46
CA LEU A 202 20.24 -1.42 17.04
C LEU A 202 21.44 -1.35 17.97
N THR A 203 22.63 -1.55 17.42
CA THR A 203 23.92 -1.27 18.04
C THR A 203 24.53 0.03 17.52
N SER A 204 24.06 0.52 16.37
CA SER A 204 24.47 1.80 15.77
C SER A 204 23.28 2.50 15.14
N LEU A 205 23.17 3.81 15.39
CA LEU A 205 22.17 4.68 14.79
C LEU A 205 22.84 6.01 14.39
N ASP A 206 22.85 6.31 13.10
CA ASP A 206 23.38 7.60 12.62
C ASP A 206 22.23 8.52 12.23
N VAL A 207 22.04 9.60 13.00
CA VAL A 207 21.02 10.62 12.79
C VAL A 207 21.61 11.98 12.39
N ARG A 208 22.87 12.01 11.95
CA ARG A 208 23.58 13.25 11.58
C ARG A 208 23.16 13.79 10.22
N ASN A 209 21.86 13.90 9.98
CA ASN A 209 21.26 14.35 8.71
C ASN A 209 21.28 15.89 8.52
N GLY A 210 21.88 16.63 9.45
CA GLY A 210 21.93 18.11 9.39
C GLY A 210 20.62 18.81 9.78
N ASN A 211 19.56 18.08 10.13
CA ASN A 211 18.24 18.62 10.43
C ASN A 211 17.69 18.15 11.80
N ASN A 212 18.57 17.80 12.75
CA ASN A 212 18.17 17.24 14.04
C ASN A 212 17.26 18.15 14.89
N THR A 213 17.24 19.46 14.60
CA THR A 213 16.33 20.40 15.27
C THR A 213 14.90 20.32 14.74
N ALA A 214 14.67 19.69 13.59
CA ALA A 214 13.36 19.54 12.97
C ALA A 214 12.64 18.22 13.36
N PHE A 215 13.31 17.32 14.13
CA PHE A 215 12.62 16.12 14.63
C PHE A 215 11.47 16.52 15.55
N THR A 216 10.24 16.22 15.11
CA THR A 216 9.02 16.42 15.89
C THR A 216 8.65 15.17 16.69
N ASN A 217 9.12 14.00 16.26
CA ASN A 217 8.96 12.75 16.95
C ASN A 217 10.17 11.83 16.69
N PHE A 218 10.87 11.45 17.76
CA PHE A 218 12.05 10.59 17.72
C PHE A 218 11.94 9.55 18.83
N THR A 219 11.77 8.29 18.49
CA THR A 219 11.60 7.19 19.43
C THR A 219 12.54 6.03 19.09
N THR A 220 13.32 5.61 20.10
CA THR A 220 14.39 4.60 19.98
C THR A 220 14.36 3.54 21.09
N THR A 221 13.31 3.52 21.93
CA THR A 221 13.25 2.59 23.07
C THR A 221 13.12 1.13 22.63
N ASN A 222 13.85 0.26 23.31
CA ASN A 222 13.79 -1.20 23.14
C ASN A 222 12.62 -1.79 23.93
#